data_f35c240b0d973d7cb4dd4abf12cbd04f
#
_entry.id   f35c240b0d973d7cb4dd4abf12cbd04f
#
_cell.length_a   1.000
_cell.length_b   1.000
_cell.length_c   1.000
_cell.angle_alpha   90.00
_cell.angle_beta   90.00
_cell.angle_gamma   90.00
#
_symmetry.space_group_name_H-M   'P 1'
#
loop_
_entity.id
_entity.type
_entity.pdbx_description
1 polymer ?
#
loop_
_entity_poly.entity_id
_entity_poly.type
_entity_poly.pdbx_seq_one_letter_code
_entity_poly.pdbx_strand_id
1 'polypeptide(L)'
;MPPAGIATHAMAAYDTAGRLLPAASGIRLPAYGALLCPCNVFLIGISKMIERFLTQTKFTSVEDFKQNLHFKVPDNFNFAYDVMDAWAMEAPDKLALLWTDDEDNCIRFTFKDIKEQSDRAASYFSSLGIGRGDVVMLILKRRYEFWLSMIALHKLGAVAVPATHMLTTHDIVYRNTSAGVKAIICVGDDYVLEQVAASRKDSPTLKTLVSIGPNVPEGFHDWHKEWNGVPPFERPGLVNDNDDIMLLYFTSGTSGEPKMVAHDFTYPLGHLTTGVFWHNLSEDSIHLTVADTGWGKAAWGKLYGQWFAGAVVFVFEHQKFTAEKIMRKIEQYRITSFCAPPTVYRFMIHEDFSKYDLSSLRYCCTAGEALNPAVYDRFFEFTGIRLMEGFGQTETTMTLGTMPWMTPKPGSMGMPNPQYDIDLVRADGTSCEDGEKGEIVIRTGKGKPLGLFKGYYRDEEKTRQVWHDGLYHTGDVAWRDEDGYYWFEGRIDDVIKSSGYRIGPFEVESALMTHPAVVECAITGVPDDIRGMVVKATVVLGKDWKDKAGDDLVKELQNHVKHETAPYKYPRIIEFVDELPKTISGKIRRVEIRDKDSRKKD
;
A
#
# COMPACT_ATOMS: atom_id res chain seq x y z
N MET A 1 -49.29 7.34 28.11
CA MET A 1 -49.55 7.56 26.67
C MET A 1 -48.20 7.47 25.95
N PRO A 2 -47.96 6.46 25.11
CA PRO A 2 -46.77 6.36 24.31
C PRO A 2 -46.96 7.05 22.96
N PRO A 3 -45.90 7.55 22.32
CA PRO A 3 -45.96 8.11 20.97
C PRO A 3 -45.84 7.02 19.89
N ALA A 4 -46.44 7.36 18.76
CA ALA A 4 -46.78 6.53 17.62
C ALA A 4 -45.59 6.01 16.80
N GLY A 5 -45.83 4.85 16.14
CA GLY A 5 -44.89 4.14 15.32
C GLY A 5 -44.61 4.78 13.97
N ILE A 6 -43.41 4.51 13.48
CA ILE A 6 -42.97 4.78 12.11
C ILE A 6 -43.28 3.55 11.26
N ALA A 7 -44.12 3.74 10.24
CA ALA A 7 -44.49 2.69 9.28
C ALA A 7 -43.40 2.50 8.24
N THR A 8 -42.84 1.29 8.14
CA THR A 8 -42.01 0.84 7.03
C THR A 8 -42.88 0.54 5.83
N HIS A 9 -42.69 1.27 4.70
CA HIS A 9 -43.31 0.94 3.42
C HIS A 9 -42.49 -0.16 2.72
N ALA A 10 -43.10 -1.37 2.66
CA ALA A 10 -42.64 -2.41 1.75
C ALA A 10 -43.14 -2.07 0.33
N MET A 11 -42.26 -1.96 -0.64
CA MET A 11 -42.62 -1.86 -2.05
C MET A 11 -43.15 -3.20 -2.55
N ALA A 12 -44.37 -3.22 -3.02
CA ALA A 12 -45.01 -4.37 -3.67
C ALA A 12 -44.62 -4.37 -5.17
N ALA A 13 -44.20 -5.53 -5.68
CA ALA A 13 -43.90 -5.70 -7.11
C ALA A 13 -45.16 -6.07 -7.89
N TYR A 14 -45.40 -5.42 -9.04
CA TYR A 14 -46.53 -5.64 -9.96
C TYR A 14 -46.02 -6.14 -11.30
N ASP A 15 -46.86 -6.96 -12.01
CA ASP A 15 -46.59 -7.38 -13.37
C ASP A 15 -46.91 -6.25 -14.40
N THR A 16 -46.56 -6.47 -15.68
CA THR A 16 -46.80 -5.53 -16.77
C THR A 16 -48.29 -5.25 -17.06
N ALA A 17 -49.21 -5.88 -16.35
CA ALA A 17 -50.63 -5.68 -16.41
C ALA A 17 -51.23 -5.11 -15.10
N GLY A 18 -50.40 -4.69 -14.14
CA GLY A 18 -50.80 -4.05 -12.89
C GLY A 18 -51.39 -4.98 -11.84
N ARG A 19 -51.05 -6.28 -11.85
CA ARG A 19 -51.55 -7.28 -10.88
C ARG A 19 -50.46 -7.65 -9.88
N LEU A 20 -50.81 -7.77 -8.59
CA LEU A 20 -49.91 -8.23 -7.53
C LEU A 20 -49.45 -9.67 -7.82
N LEU A 21 -48.15 -9.90 -7.83
CA LEU A 21 -47.57 -11.23 -7.95
C LEU A 21 -47.67 -11.97 -6.61
N PRO A 22 -48.09 -13.25 -6.59
CA PRO A 22 -48.10 -14.04 -5.37
C PRO A 22 -46.67 -14.36 -4.94
N ALA A 23 -46.38 -14.24 -3.64
CA ALA A 23 -45.10 -14.55 -3.05
C ALA A 23 -44.69 -15.99 -3.38
N ALA A 24 -43.55 -16.15 -4.05
CA ALA A 24 -42.92 -17.46 -4.35
C ALA A 24 -42.51 -18.15 -3.04
N SER A 25 -43.22 -19.21 -2.71
CA SER A 25 -42.88 -20.12 -1.62
C SER A 25 -41.74 -21.03 -2.04
N GLY A 26 -40.65 -21.04 -1.28
CA GLY A 26 -39.77 -22.19 -1.25
C GLY A 26 -38.29 -22.02 -1.61
N ILE A 27 -37.57 -21.10 -0.92
CA ILE A 27 -36.14 -21.30 -0.68
C ILE A 27 -35.97 -21.15 0.84
N ARG A 28 -35.72 -22.25 1.53
CA ARG A 28 -35.26 -22.24 2.92
C ARG A 28 -33.81 -21.77 2.93
N LEU A 29 -33.61 -20.50 3.24
CA LEU A 29 -32.31 -20.02 3.72
C LEU A 29 -32.09 -20.62 5.12
N PRO A 30 -30.90 -21.10 5.48
CA PRO A 30 -30.59 -21.47 6.84
C PRO A 30 -30.74 -20.22 7.71
N ALA A 31 -31.50 -20.36 8.78
CA ALA A 31 -31.72 -19.31 9.77
C ALA A 31 -30.42 -19.01 10.50
N TYR A 32 -29.63 -18.10 9.98
CA TYR A 32 -28.69 -17.36 10.78
C TYR A 32 -29.45 -16.23 11.45
N GLY A 33 -29.73 -16.43 12.74
CA GLY A 33 -30.35 -15.45 13.58
C GLY A 33 -29.69 -14.10 13.44
N ALA A 34 -30.48 -13.06 13.23
CA ALA A 34 -30.05 -11.67 13.32
C ALA A 34 -29.56 -11.39 14.75
N LEU A 35 -28.30 -11.69 15.00
CA LEU A 35 -27.54 -11.08 16.06
C LEU A 35 -27.01 -9.76 15.45
N LEU A 36 -27.77 -8.68 15.69
CA LEU A 36 -27.22 -7.35 15.80
C LEU A 36 -26.11 -7.43 16.86
N CYS A 37 -24.91 -7.80 16.45
CA CYS A 37 -23.73 -7.74 17.29
C CYS A 37 -23.43 -6.26 17.50
N PRO A 38 -23.51 -5.71 18.72
CA PRO A 38 -22.84 -4.45 19.03
C PRO A 38 -21.38 -4.66 18.65
N CYS A 39 -20.74 -3.64 18.12
CA CYS A 39 -19.32 -3.66 17.72
C CYS A 39 -18.50 -4.46 18.74
N ASN A 40 -18.36 -5.76 18.54
CA ASN A 40 -17.36 -6.52 19.26
C ASN A 40 -16.02 -6.05 18.69
N VAL A 41 -15.51 -4.99 19.28
CA VAL A 41 -14.08 -4.71 19.27
C VAL A 41 -13.48 -5.98 19.85
N PHE A 42 -12.98 -6.88 18.98
CA PHE A 42 -12.17 -8.00 19.41
C PHE A 42 -10.91 -7.38 20.03
N LEU A 43 -10.96 -7.16 21.34
CA LEU A 43 -9.78 -6.86 22.14
C LEU A 43 -8.95 -8.15 22.16
N ILE A 44 -8.29 -8.39 21.04
CA ILE A 44 -7.31 -9.47 20.88
C ILE A 44 -6.19 -9.17 21.87
N GLY A 45 -5.67 -10.18 22.56
CA GLY A 45 -4.57 -10.03 23.49
C GLY A 45 -3.39 -9.34 22.82
N ILE A 46 -3.15 -8.08 23.19
CA ILE A 46 -2.04 -7.30 22.64
C ILE A 46 -0.75 -7.83 23.27
N SER A 47 0.24 -8.04 22.44
CA SER A 47 1.54 -8.58 22.82
C SER A 47 2.27 -7.67 23.82
N LYS A 48 2.92 -8.27 24.82
CA LYS A 48 3.86 -7.57 25.71
C LYS A 48 4.99 -6.85 24.96
N MET A 49 5.30 -7.31 23.75
CA MET A 49 6.28 -6.66 22.87
C MET A 49 5.91 -5.20 22.60
N ILE A 50 4.63 -4.91 22.32
CA ILE A 50 4.15 -3.56 21.98
C ILE A 50 4.23 -2.62 23.19
N GLU A 51 4.05 -3.12 24.42
CA GLU A 51 4.17 -2.34 25.65
C GLU A 51 5.56 -1.74 25.87
N ARG A 52 6.58 -2.26 25.18
CA ARG A 52 7.94 -1.69 25.19
C ARG A 52 8.01 -0.34 24.47
N PHE A 53 7.15 -0.15 23.47
CA PHE A 53 7.21 0.95 22.53
C PHE A 53 6.02 1.93 22.62
N LEU A 54 4.96 1.54 23.33
CA LEU A 54 3.78 2.37 23.57
C LEU A 54 3.45 2.47 25.05
N THR A 55 2.89 3.61 25.46
CA THR A 55 2.42 3.81 26.85
C THR A 55 1.07 3.14 27.08
N GLN A 56 0.21 3.15 26.05
CA GLN A 56 -1.08 2.48 26.01
C GLN A 56 -1.17 1.64 24.73
N THR A 57 -1.77 0.48 24.83
CA THR A 57 -1.81 -0.51 23.73
C THR A 57 -3.23 -0.88 23.31
N LYS A 58 -4.25 -0.41 24.05
CA LYS A 58 -5.67 -0.64 23.73
C LYS A 58 -6.39 0.68 23.62
N PHE A 59 -7.10 0.87 22.53
CA PHE A 59 -7.88 2.06 22.26
C PHE A 59 -9.29 1.66 21.85
N THR A 60 -10.28 2.46 22.24
CA THR A 60 -11.71 2.16 22.04
C THR A 60 -12.44 3.20 21.22
N SER A 61 -11.84 4.35 20.99
CA SER A 61 -12.40 5.44 20.19
C SER A 61 -11.31 6.28 19.53
N VAL A 62 -11.70 7.13 18.60
CA VAL A 62 -10.80 8.11 17.96
C VAL A 62 -10.21 9.06 18.97
N GLU A 63 -11.00 9.54 19.92
CA GLU A 63 -10.58 10.47 20.98
C GLU A 63 -9.59 9.82 21.92
N ASP A 64 -9.86 8.57 22.34
CA ASP A 64 -8.95 7.78 23.18
C ASP A 64 -7.61 7.58 22.47
N PHE A 65 -7.65 7.20 21.18
CA PHE A 65 -6.45 7.01 20.36
C PHE A 65 -5.66 8.32 20.20
N LYS A 66 -6.35 9.43 19.93
CA LYS A 66 -5.75 10.76 19.76
C LYS A 66 -5.08 11.27 21.03
N GLN A 67 -5.69 11.02 22.18
CA GLN A 67 -5.19 11.53 23.47
C GLN A 67 -4.07 10.68 24.07
N ASN A 68 -4.09 9.37 23.84
CA ASN A 68 -3.29 8.42 24.59
C ASN A 68 -2.25 7.65 23.75
N LEU A 69 -2.15 7.90 22.43
CA LEU A 69 -1.09 7.33 21.61
C LEU A 69 0.23 8.04 21.89
N HIS A 70 1.10 7.42 22.68
CA HIS A 70 2.42 7.95 22.99
C HIS A 70 3.48 6.86 22.80
N PHE A 71 4.50 7.19 22.00
CA PHE A 71 5.61 6.30 21.70
C PHE A 71 6.71 6.39 22.76
N LYS A 72 7.28 5.25 23.09
CA LYS A 72 8.55 5.11 23.79
C LYS A 72 9.61 4.76 22.76
N VAL A 73 10.51 5.68 22.50
CA VAL A 73 11.59 5.51 21.52
C VAL A 73 12.87 5.17 22.25
N PRO A 74 13.39 3.92 22.14
CA PRO A 74 14.67 3.56 22.73
C PRO A 74 15.83 4.35 22.08
N ASP A 75 16.88 4.59 22.87
CA ASP A 75 18.14 5.06 22.32
C ASP A 75 18.74 3.97 21.41
N ASN A 76 19.25 4.38 20.26
CA ASN A 76 19.85 3.48 19.28
C ASN A 76 18.92 2.30 18.89
N PHE A 77 17.63 2.59 18.71
CA PHE A 77 16.63 1.60 18.34
C PHE A 77 17.06 0.84 17.08
N ASN A 78 16.97 -0.49 17.14
CA ASN A 78 17.22 -1.35 15.99
C ASN A 78 16.19 -2.47 15.94
N PHE A 79 15.34 -2.45 14.93
CA PHE A 79 14.24 -3.40 14.78
C PHE A 79 14.70 -4.86 14.83
N ALA A 80 15.88 -5.16 14.28
CA ALA A 80 16.39 -6.53 14.27
C ALA A 80 16.71 -7.04 15.68
N TYR A 81 17.26 -6.19 16.55
CA TYR A 81 17.61 -6.59 17.92
C TYR A 81 16.45 -6.39 18.90
N ASP A 82 15.79 -5.23 18.85
CA ASP A 82 14.80 -4.85 19.86
C ASP A 82 13.45 -5.53 19.65
N VAL A 83 13.19 -6.05 18.43
CA VAL A 83 11.95 -6.75 18.09
C VAL A 83 12.22 -8.21 17.70
N MET A 84 13.01 -8.46 16.64
CA MET A 84 13.16 -9.81 16.09
C MET A 84 13.94 -10.74 17.02
N ASP A 85 15.09 -10.29 17.51
CA ASP A 85 15.89 -11.10 18.47
C ASP A 85 15.17 -11.22 19.81
N ALA A 86 14.43 -10.20 20.24
CA ALA A 86 13.61 -10.25 21.45
C ALA A 86 12.49 -11.30 21.33
N TRP A 87 11.78 -11.37 20.20
CA TRP A 87 10.81 -12.44 19.93
C TRP A 87 11.46 -13.83 19.91
N ALA A 88 12.64 -13.97 19.30
CA ALA A 88 13.37 -15.22 19.27
C ALA A 88 13.78 -15.71 20.67
N MET A 89 13.98 -14.80 21.63
CA MET A 89 14.25 -15.15 23.04
C MET A 89 12.97 -15.47 23.82
N GLU A 90 11.88 -14.74 23.59
CA GLU A 90 10.65 -14.85 24.38
C GLU A 90 9.70 -15.94 23.89
N ALA A 91 9.65 -16.14 22.55
CA ALA A 91 8.78 -17.11 21.90
C ALA A 91 9.50 -17.77 20.70
N PRO A 92 10.61 -18.53 20.93
CA PRO A 92 11.47 -19.06 19.89
C PRO A 92 10.73 -19.88 18.83
N ASP A 93 9.78 -20.71 19.27
CA ASP A 93 9.06 -21.66 18.40
C ASP A 93 7.81 -21.03 17.74
N LYS A 94 7.52 -19.75 18.04
CA LYS A 94 6.40 -19.03 17.43
C LYS A 94 6.68 -18.78 15.95
N LEU A 95 5.69 -19.10 15.09
CA LEU A 95 5.78 -18.86 13.65
C LEU A 95 5.86 -17.36 13.37
N ALA A 96 6.85 -16.94 12.59
CA ALA A 96 7.09 -15.56 12.19
C ALA A 96 6.78 -15.30 10.71
N LEU A 97 7.14 -16.26 9.84
CA LEU A 97 6.95 -16.14 8.39
C LEU A 97 6.55 -17.48 7.80
N LEU A 98 5.58 -17.44 6.89
CA LEU A 98 5.16 -18.58 6.09
C LEU A 98 5.25 -18.18 4.62
N TRP A 99 6.15 -18.82 3.90
CA TRP A 99 6.36 -18.62 2.47
C TRP A 99 5.80 -19.80 1.68
N THR A 100 5.17 -19.50 0.54
CA THR A 100 4.71 -20.51 -0.43
C THR A 100 4.83 -19.95 -1.86
N ASP A 101 4.90 -20.85 -2.84
CA ASP A 101 4.95 -20.51 -4.28
C ASP A 101 3.76 -21.06 -5.07
N ASP A 102 3.86 -20.96 -6.40
CA ASP A 102 2.85 -21.46 -7.36
C ASP A 102 2.79 -23.00 -7.41
N GLU A 103 3.83 -23.71 -6.99
CA GLU A 103 3.94 -25.18 -6.93
C GLU A 103 3.55 -25.74 -5.55
N ASP A 104 3.01 -24.91 -4.66
CA ASP A 104 2.66 -25.25 -3.28
C ASP A 104 3.86 -25.70 -2.40
N ASN A 105 5.09 -25.39 -2.80
CA ASN A 105 6.21 -25.49 -1.88
C ASN A 105 5.94 -24.55 -0.69
N CYS A 106 6.22 -25.01 0.52
CA CYS A 106 5.92 -24.25 1.72
C CYS A 106 7.11 -24.29 2.68
N ILE A 107 7.58 -23.12 3.09
CA ILE A 107 8.65 -22.98 4.09
C ILE A 107 8.09 -22.16 5.26
N ARG A 108 8.34 -22.65 6.47
CA ARG A 108 7.91 -22.02 7.72
C ARG A 108 9.13 -21.60 8.51
N PHE A 109 9.13 -20.36 8.98
CA PHE A 109 10.19 -19.82 9.83
C PHE A 109 9.58 -19.39 11.17
N THR A 110 10.12 -19.92 12.24
CA THR A 110 9.87 -19.40 13.59
C THR A 110 10.68 -18.12 13.81
N PHE A 111 10.41 -17.37 14.89
CA PHE A 111 11.25 -16.22 15.24
C PHE A 111 12.70 -16.63 15.50
N LYS A 112 12.93 -17.81 16.07
CA LYS A 112 14.28 -18.39 16.23
C LYS A 112 14.94 -18.61 14.88
N ASP A 113 14.22 -19.20 13.90
CA ASP A 113 14.78 -19.43 12.56
C ASP A 113 15.13 -18.11 11.87
N ILE A 114 14.26 -17.08 11.97
CA ILE A 114 14.55 -15.75 11.41
C ILE A 114 15.80 -15.15 12.04
N LYS A 115 15.93 -15.24 13.39
CA LYS A 115 17.13 -14.77 14.07
C LYS A 115 18.38 -15.50 13.59
N GLU A 116 18.41 -16.82 13.65
CA GLU A 116 19.59 -17.62 13.30
C GLU A 116 19.99 -17.43 11.83
N GLN A 117 19.01 -17.39 10.92
CA GLN A 117 19.31 -17.21 9.50
C GLN A 117 19.66 -15.77 9.15
N SER A 118 19.09 -14.77 9.82
CA SER A 118 19.51 -13.38 9.63
C SER A 118 20.87 -13.08 10.25
N ASP A 119 21.24 -13.76 11.35
CA ASP A 119 22.60 -13.72 11.90
C ASP A 119 23.61 -14.26 10.90
N ARG A 120 23.31 -15.41 10.29
CA ARG A 120 24.14 -15.99 9.24
C ARG A 120 24.25 -15.08 8.02
N ALA A 121 23.15 -14.46 7.58
CA ALA A 121 23.16 -13.51 6.48
C ALA A 121 23.97 -12.25 6.83
N ALA A 122 23.90 -11.74 8.07
CA ALA A 122 24.70 -10.62 8.52
C ALA A 122 26.21 -10.96 8.53
N SER A 123 26.57 -12.13 9.01
CA SER A 123 27.96 -12.60 8.93
C SER A 123 28.44 -12.73 7.50
N TYR A 124 27.60 -13.28 6.61
CA TYR A 124 27.91 -13.37 5.18
C TYR A 124 28.13 -12.00 4.54
N PHE A 125 27.21 -11.05 4.75
CA PHE A 125 27.35 -9.70 4.24
C PHE A 125 28.58 -8.99 4.81
N SER A 126 28.88 -9.18 6.10
CA SER A 126 30.09 -8.65 6.72
C SER A 126 31.37 -9.20 6.07
N SER A 127 31.41 -10.51 5.73
CA SER A 127 32.54 -11.13 5.03
C SER A 127 32.76 -10.57 3.62
N LEU A 128 31.68 -10.05 2.99
CA LEU A 128 31.75 -9.31 1.71
C LEU A 128 32.08 -7.81 1.91
N GLY A 129 32.40 -7.41 3.13
CA GLY A 129 32.79 -6.05 3.49
C GLY A 129 31.64 -5.07 3.61
N ILE A 130 30.39 -5.54 3.82
CA ILE A 130 29.22 -4.71 4.07
C ILE A 130 29.12 -4.39 5.55
N GLY A 131 28.94 -3.12 5.91
CA GLY A 131 28.83 -2.64 7.27
C GLY A 131 27.97 -1.38 7.40
N ARG A 132 28.05 -0.69 8.56
CA ARG A 132 27.26 0.52 8.87
C ARG A 132 27.37 1.57 7.76
N GLY A 133 26.20 2.04 7.29
CA GLY A 133 26.09 3.08 6.26
C GLY A 133 26.31 2.61 4.81
N ASP A 134 26.76 1.38 4.60
CA ASP A 134 26.88 0.83 3.23
C ASP A 134 25.51 0.61 2.60
N VAL A 135 25.35 1.02 1.35
CA VAL A 135 24.08 0.94 0.62
C VAL A 135 24.01 -0.37 -0.17
N VAL A 136 22.99 -1.16 0.10
CA VAL A 136 22.77 -2.48 -0.50
C VAL A 136 21.41 -2.56 -1.19
N MET A 137 21.39 -2.83 -2.49
CA MET A 137 20.15 -3.00 -3.25
C MET A 137 19.67 -4.45 -3.19
N LEU A 138 18.36 -4.64 -2.93
CA LEU A 138 17.70 -5.95 -2.85
C LEU A 138 16.70 -6.10 -4.00
N ILE A 139 16.98 -6.96 -4.98
CA ILE A 139 16.10 -7.29 -6.11
C ILE A 139 15.62 -8.74 -5.93
N LEU A 140 14.75 -8.97 -4.94
CA LEU A 140 14.47 -10.32 -4.43
C LEU A 140 13.02 -10.78 -4.64
N LYS A 141 12.22 -10.07 -5.46
CA LYS A 141 10.82 -10.45 -5.70
C LYS A 141 10.09 -10.70 -4.36
N ARG A 142 9.40 -11.83 -4.26
CA ARG A 142 8.73 -12.31 -3.04
C ARG A 142 9.43 -13.52 -2.43
N ARG A 143 10.76 -13.62 -2.62
CA ARG A 143 11.60 -14.66 -2.01
C ARG A 143 11.74 -14.43 -0.52
N TYR A 144 11.73 -15.50 0.31
CA TYR A 144 11.90 -15.38 1.76
C TYR A 144 13.27 -14.78 2.15
N GLU A 145 14.28 -14.91 1.32
CA GLU A 145 15.59 -14.31 1.52
C GLU A 145 15.56 -12.77 1.59
N PHE A 146 14.50 -12.14 1.08
CA PHE A 146 14.28 -10.70 1.25
C PHE A 146 14.18 -10.33 2.73
N TRP A 147 13.39 -11.06 3.50
CA TRP A 147 13.20 -10.81 4.94
C TRP A 147 14.47 -11.07 5.73
N LEU A 148 15.19 -12.16 5.42
CA LEU A 148 16.48 -12.47 6.02
C LEU A 148 17.51 -11.37 5.74
N SER A 149 17.58 -10.91 4.49
CA SER A 149 18.49 -9.83 4.08
C SER A 149 18.15 -8.49 4.74
N MET A 150 16.86 -8.13 4.83
CA MET A 150 16.43 -6.90 5.50
C MET A 150 16.87 -6.89 6.97
N ILE A 151 16.59 -7.96 7.72
CA ILE A 151 16.99 -8.07 9.13
C ILE A 151 18.51 -8.07 9.26
N ALA A 152 19.23 -8.78 8.39
CA ALA A 152 20.69 -8.79 8.38
C ALA A 152 21.31 -7.41 8.15
N LEU A 153 20.78 -6.63 7.20
CA LEU A 153 21.25 -5.27 6.95
C LEU A 153 20.98 -4.35 8.15
N HIS A 154 19.83 -4.51 8.83
CA HIS A 154 19.57 -3.77 10.06
C HIS A 154 20.57 -4.16 11.17
N LYS A 155 20.92 -5.45 11.31
CA LYS A 155 21.94 -5.91 12.26
C LYS A 155 23.32 -5.30 11.99
N LEU A 156 23.61 -4.98 10.75
CA LEU A 156 24.89 -4.36 10.34
C LEU A 156 24.86 -2.81 10.36
N GLY A 157 23.70 -2.19 10.58
CA GLY A 157 23.55 -0.75 10.42
C GLY A 157 23.70 -0.29 8.95
N ALA A 158 23.52 -1.18 8.00
CA ALA A 158 23.57 -0.91 6.58
C ALA A 158 22.26 -0.35 6.04
N VAL A 159 22.33 0.32 4.90
CA VAL A 159 21.17 0.95 4.23
C VAL A 159 20.58 -0.03 3.21
N ALA A 160 19.35 -0.47 3.41
CA ALA A 160 18.65 -1.30 2.45
C ALA A 160 17.98 -0.45 1.35
N VAL A 161 18.06 -0.92 0.10
CA VAL A 161 17.37 -0.35 -1.06
C VAL A 161 16.51 -1.45 -1.70
N PRO A 162 15.30 -1.70 -1.21
CA PRO A 162 14.39 -2.62 -1.89
C PRO A 162 14.06 -2.16 -3.30
N ALA A 163 14.14 -3.07 -4.27
CA ALA A 163 13.93 -2.75 -5.67
C ALA A 163 13.16 -3.86 -6.39
N THR A 164 12.34 -3.48 -7.36
CA THR A 164 11.57 -4.43 -8.15
C THR A 164 12.46 -5.17 -9.16
N HIS A 165 12.11 -6.41 -9.45
CA HIS A 165 12.77 -7.25 -10.44
C HIS A 165 12.56 -6.82 -11.90
N MET A 166 11.70 -5.83 -12.13
CA MET A 166 11.36 -5.32 -13.48
C MET A 166 12.26 -4.17 -13.92
N LEU A 167 13.30 -3.82 -13.15
CA LEU A 167 14.23 -2.75 -13.50
C LEU A 167 15.04 -3.12 -14.74
N THR A 168 15.22 -2.13 -15.61
CA THR A 168 16.17 -2.20 -16.73
C THR A 168 17.59 -1.85 -16.26
N THR A 169 18.58 -2.14 -17.10
CA THR A 169 19.98 -1.73 -16.84
C THR A 169 20.10 -0.23 -16.54
N HIS A 170 19.42 0.61 -17.31
CA HIS A 170 19.40 2.06 -17.10
C HIS A 170 18.86 2.42 -15.70
N ASP A 171 17.74 1.82 -15.29
CA ASP A 171 17.15 2.04 -13.97
C ASP A 171 18.10 1.63 -12.83
N ILE A 172 18.82 0.52 -13.00
CA ILE A 172 19.77 0.01 -12.01
C ILE A 172 20.99 0.94 -11.92
N VAL A 173 21.56 1.36 -13.06
CA VAL A 173 22.68 2.31 -13.11
C VAL A 173 22.31 3.63 -12.41
N TYR A 174 21.11 4.16 -12.71
CA TYR A 174 20.64 5.38 -12.07
C TYR A 174 20.60 5.23 -10.53
N ARG A 175 20.02 4.13 -10.03
CA ARG A 175 19.93 3.86 -8.58
C ARG A 175 21.30 3.66 -7.96
N ASN A 176 22.17 2.91 -8.63
CA ASN A 176 23.53 2.64 -8.16
C ASN A 176 24.34 3.93 -8.00
N THR A 177 24.29 4.80 -8.98
CA THR A 177 25.05 6.06 -8.99
C THR A 177 24.47 7.08 -8.02
N SER A 178 23.15 7.24 -8.00
CA SER A 178 22.47 8.23 -7.15
C SER A 178 22.57 7.88 -5.67
N ALA A 179 22.36 6.61 -5.30
CA ALA A 179 22.41 6.16 -3.91
C ALA A 179 23.84 5.78 -3.46
N GLY A 180 24.76 5.53 -4.39
CA GLY A 180 26.09 5.02 -4.07
C GLY A 180 26.07 3.56 -3.66
N VAL A 181 25.27 2.74 -4.37
CA VAL A 181 25.10 1.30 -4.07
C VAL A 181 26.44 0.58 -4.12
N LYS A 182 26.78 -0.13 -3.05
CA LYS A 182 28.01 -0.91 -2.89
C LYS A 182 27.80 -2.38 -3.29
N ALA A 183 26.63 -2.93 -3.01
CA ALA A 183 26.31 -4.32 -3.33
C ALA A 183 24.88 -4.47 -3.85
N ILE A 184 24.65 -5.46 -4.72
CA ILE A 184 23.33 -5.89 -5.16
C ILE A 184 23.15 -7.36 -4.79
N ILE A 185 22.06 -7.67 -4.10
CA ILE A 185 21.60 -9.03 -3.83
C ILE A 185 20.35 -9.25 -4.70
N CYS A 186 20.39 -10.21 -5.60
CA CYS A 186 19.30 -10.41 -6.55
C CYS A 186 18.91 -11.88 -6.71
N VAL A 187 17.68 -12.11 -7.22
CA VAL A 187 17.24 -13.45 -7.61
C VAL A 187 18.06 -13.95 -8.80
N GLY A 188 18.25 -15.28 -8.87
CA GLY A 188 18.96 -15.96 -9.94
C GLY A 188 18.15 -16.12 -11.24
N ASP A 189 17.28 -15.18 -11.58
CA ASP A 189 16.50 -15.16 -12.82
C ASP A 189 17.32 -14.55 -13.95
N ASP A 190 17.29 -15.14 -15.13
CA ASP A 190 18.12 -14.74 -16.27
C ASP A 190 17.98 -13.26 -16.61
N TYR A 191 16.74 -12.74 -16.68
CA TYR A 191 16.51 -11.32 -16.93
C TYR A 191 17.15 -10.42 -15.88
N VAL A 192 16.96 -10.71 -14.58
CA VAL A 192 17.51 -9.88 -13.50
C VAL A 192 19.03 -9.94 -13.49
N LEU A 193 19.60 -11.12 -13.65
CA LEU A 193 21.04 -11.33 -13.70
C LEU A 193 21.69 -10.56 -14.86
N GLU A 194 21.08 -10.59 -16.05
CA GLU A 194 21.53 -9.85 -17.24
C GLU A 194 21.53 -8.34 -16.99
N GLN A 195 20.39 -7.79 -16.48
CA GLN A 195 20.30 -6.35 -16.21
C GLN A 195 21.30 -5.90 -15.13
N VAL A 196 21.45 -6.69 -14.06
CA VAL A 196 22.40 -6.40 -12.97
C VAL A 196 23.84 -6.47 -13.46
N ALA A 197 24.23 -7.53 -14.20
CA ALA A 197 25.58 -7.67 -14.75
C ALA A 197 25.94 -6.51 -15.69
N ALA A 198 25.02 -6.17 -16.60
CA ALA A 198 25.23 -5.08 -17.56
C ALA A 198 25.38 -3.70 -16.87
N SER A 199 24.75 -3.49 -15.70
CA SER A 199 24.82 -2.23 -14.96
C SER A 199 26.20 -1.96 -14.35
N ARG A 200 27.02 -3.00 -14.13
CA ARG A 200 28.29 -2.91 -13.37
C ARG A 200 29.28 -1.92 -13.97
N LYS A 201 29.41 -1.91 -15.29
CA LYS A 201 30.39 -1.06 -16.00
C LYS A 201 30.17 0.44 -15.78
N ASP A 202 28.90 0.86 -15.60
CA ASP A 202 28.48 2.24 -15.43
C ASP A 202 28.14 2.59 -13.96
N SER A 203 28.51 1.71 -13.01
CA SER A 203 28.21 1.84 -11.57
C SER A 203 29.52 1.80 -10.75
N PRO A 204 30.23 2.91 -10.59
CA PRO A 204 31.58 2.94 -10.01
C PRO A 204 31.65 2.53 -8.53
N THR A 205 30.56 2.67 -7.78
CA THR A 205 30.47 2.27 -6.36
C THR A 205 30.15 0.79 -6.17
N LEU A 206 29.64 0.12 -7.21
CA LEU A 206 29.16 -1.27 -7.14
C LEU A 206 30.35 -2.25 -7.15
N LYS A 207 30.59 -2.90 -6.01
CA LYS A 207 31.70 -3.83 -5.81
C LYS A 207 31.26 -5.28 -5.83
N THR A 208 30.11 -5.57 -5.23
CA THR A 208 29.66 -6.92 -4.90
C THR A 208 28.32 -7.24 -5.55
N LEU A 209 28.24 -8.37 -6.24
CA LEU A 209 27.00 -8.92 -6.78
C LEU A 209 26.79 -10.29 -6.16
N VAL A 210 25.57 -10.55 -5.64
CA VAL A 210 25.18 -11.84 -5.04
C VAL A 210 23.94 -12.36 -5.76
N SER A 211 24.01 -13.61 -6.22
CA SER A 211 22.85 -14.31 -6.80
C SER A 211 22.22 -15.26 -5.78
N ILE A 212 20.90 -15.23 -5.66
CA ILE A 212 20.08 -16.16 -4.89
C ILE A 212 19.24 -17.00 -5.86
N GLY A 213 19.67 -18.22 -6.09
CA GLY A 213 18.97 -19.13 -6.99
C GLY A 213 19.90 -20.10 -7.70
N PRO A 214 19.37 -20.88 -8.67
CA PRO A 214 20.14 -21.92 -9.34
C PRO A 214 21.21 -21.33 -10.29
N ASN A 215 21.01 -20.11 -10.82
CA ASN A 215 21.92 -19.50 -11.77
C ASN A 215 22.84 -18.51 -11.07
N VAL A 216 24.15 -18.75 -11.17
CA VAL A 216 25.21 -17.89 -10.62
C VAL A 216 26.23 -17.61 -11.72
N PRO A 217 26.08 -16.49 -12.47
CA PRO A 217 27.04 -16.14 -13.51
C PRO A 217 28.42 -15.80 -12.95
N GLU A 218 29.42 -15.81 -13.82
CA GLU A 218 30.76 -15.33 -13.48
C GLU A 218 30.71 -13.89 -12.95
N GLY A 219 31.43 -13.65 -11.86
CA GLY A 219 31.47 -12.34 -11.18
C GLY A 219 30.37 -12.12 -10.15
N PHE A 220 29.48 -13.10 -9.93
CA PHE A 220 28.53 -13.13 -8.83
C PHE A 220 28.99 -14.10 -7.74
N HIS A 221 28.73 -13.73 -6.51
CA HIS A 221 28.79 -14.61 -5.35
C HIS A 221 27.55 -15.52 -5.29
N ASP A 222 27.75 -16.76 -4.88
CA ASP A 222 26.69 -17.74 -4.73
C ASP A 222 26.19 -17.75 -3.27
N TRP A 223 24.99 -17.20 -3.02
CA TRP A 223 24.39 -17.16 -1.71
C TRP A 223 24.33 -18.54 -1.05
N HIS A 224 23.80 -19.54 -1.75
CA HIS A 224 23.57 -20.87 -1.15
C HIS A 224 24.84 -21.64 -0.88
N LYS A 225 25.89 -21.42 -1.64
CA LYS A 225 27.17 -22.08 -1.48
C LYS A 225 28.02 -21.42 -0.39
N GLU A 226 28.08 -20.09 -0.41
CA GLU A 226 29.04 -19.34 0.40
C GLU A 226 28.55 -19.11 1.83
N TRP A 227 27.25 -18.91 2.02
CA TRP A 227 26.69 -18.57 3.33
C TRP A 227 26.80 -19.69 4.38
N ASN A 228 27.03 -20.96 3.95
CA ASN A 228 27.21 -22.09 4.88
C ASN A 228 28.60 -22.11 5.55
N GLY A 229 29.58 -21.42 4.98
CA GLY A 229 30.97 -21.39 5.46
C GLY A 229 31.33 -20.16 6.32
N VAL A 230 30.36 -19.28 6.61
CA VAL A 230 30.63 -18.06 7.37
C VAL A 230 30.80 -18.32 8.87
N PRO A 231 31.62 -17.52 9.58
CA PRO A 231 31.75 -17.63 11.04
C PRO A 231 30.43 -17.24 11.74
N PRO A 232 30.26 -17.61 13.03
CA PRO A 232 29.15 -17.10 13.83
C PRO A 232 29.11 -15.56 13.81
N PHE A 233 27.89 -15.02 13.77
CA PHE A 233 27.71 -13.57 13.79
C PHE A 233 28.01 -13.01 15.17
N GLU A 234 28.86 -11.99 15.19
CA GLU A 234 29.13 -11.21 16.38
C GLU A 234 28.51 -9.83 16.24
N ARG A 235 27.63 -9.47 17.17
CA ARG A 235 26.98 -8.16 17.17
C ARG A 235 28.02 -7.06 17.33
N PRO A 236 28.11 -6.06 16.41
CA PRO A 236 28.97 -4.89 16.60
C PRO A 236 28.58 -4.11 17.87
N GLY A 237 29.51 -3.38 18.47
CA GLY A 237 29.25 -2.60 19.68
C GLY A 237 28.15 -1.55 19.47
N LEU A 238 28.42 -0.50 18.68
CA LEU A 238 27.42 0.47 18.23
C LEU A 238 27.06 0.19 16.78
N VAL A 239 25.83 -0.24 16.54
CA VAL A 239 25.35 -0.60 15.19
C VAL A 239 24.85 0.64 14.45
N ASN A 240 24.02 1.46 15.11
CA ASN A 240 23.39 2.65 14.53
C ASN A 240 23.01 3.67 15.60
N ASP A 241 22.86 4.91 15.17
CA ASP A 241 22.09 5.93 15.88
C ASP A 241 20.66 5.96 15.32
N ASN A 242 19.71 6.53 16.08
CA ASN A 242 18.32 6.63 15.63
C ASN A 242 18.17 7.42 14.33
N ASP A 243 19.06 8.40 14.12
CA ASP A 243 19.08 9.27 12.96
C ASP A 243 19.82 8.68 11.74
N ASP A 244 20.50 7.57 11.87
CA ASP A 244 21.14 6.92 10.72
C ASP A 244 20.08 6.49 9.70
N ILE A 245 20.42 6.59 8.42
CA ILE A 245 19.55 6.09 7.36
C ILE A 245 19.63 4.56 7.32
N MET A 246 18.48 3.90 7.40
CA MET A 246 18.36 2.46 7.30
C MET A 246 17.76 1.97 6.00
N LEU A 247 16.99 2.83 5.31
CA LEU A 247 16.15 2.40 4.20
C LEU A 247 15.99 3.54 3.18
N LEU A 248 16.16 3.22 1.91
CA LEU A 248 15.89 4.11 0.79
C LEU A 248 14.86 3.47 -0.14
N TYR A 249 13.80 4.21 -0.46
CA TYR A 249 12.85 3.84 -1.51
C TYR A 249 12.93 4.81 -2.68
N PHE A 250 13.00 4.27 -3.89
CA PHE A 250 12.87 5.04 -5.10
C PHE A 250 11.39 5.17 -5.49
N THR A 251 10.90 6.40 -5.61
CA THR A 251 9.52 6.68 -6.02
C THR A 251 9.50 7.33 -7.39
N SER A 252 8.53 6.94 -8.23
CA SER A 252 8.29 7.65 -9.49
C SER A 252 7.79 9.06 -9.19
N GLY A 253 8.62 10.06 -9.48
CA GLY A 253 8.19 11.45 -9.50
C GLY A 253 7.18 11.71 -10.64
N THR A 254 6.37 12.75 -10.50
CA THR A 254 5.47 13.21 -11.57
C THR A 254 6.23 13.79 -12.76
N SER A 255 7.49 14.16 -12.58
CA SER A 255 8.36 14.73 -13.61
C SER A 255 9.81 14.27 -13.41
N GLY A 256 10.32 13.40 -14.27
CA GLY A 256 11.74 13.04 -14.34
C GLY A 256 12.13 11.77 -13.56
N GLU A 257 13.38 11.72 -13.16
CA GLU A 257 13.99 10.58 -12.49
C GLU A 257 13.40 10.30 -11.10
N PRO A 258 13.40 9.03 -10.63
CA PRO A 258 12.86 8.66 -9.33
C PRO A 258 13.53 9.40 -8.17
N LYS A 259 12.73 9.84 -7.19
CA LYS A 259 13.22 10.44 -5.95
C LYS A 259 13.64 9.35 -4.95
N MET A 260 14.66 9.62 -4.15
CA MET A 260 15.14 8.70 -3.10
C MET A 260 14.58 9.11 -1.74
N VAL A 261 13.55 8.45 -1.28
CA VAL A 261 12.93 8.68 0.05
C VAL A 261 13.78 8.00 1.11
N ALA A 262 14.31 8.77 2.06
CA ALA A 262 15.18 8.28 3.12
C ALA A 262 14.44 8.09 4.45
N HIS A 263 14.54 6.90 5.03
CA HIS A 263 14.02 6.59 6.36
C HIS A 263 15.14 6.23 7.34
N ASP A 264 14.99 6.70 8.58
CA ASP A 264 15.92 6.43 9.67
C ASP A 264 15.54 5.17 10.46
N PHE A 265 16.39 4.81 11.43
CA PHE A 265 16.18 3.60 12.24
C PHE A 265 14.92 3.66 13.11
N THR A 266 14.28 4.81 13.31
CA THR A 266 13.01 4.93 14.02
C THR A 266 11.77 4.67 13.15
N TYR A 267 11.93 4.60 11.83
CA TYR A 267 10.84 4.37 10.88
C TYR A 267 9.97 3.15 11.21
N PRO A 268 10.52 1.99 11.61
CA PRO A 268 9.69 0.84 11.99
C PRO A 268 8.71 1.13 13.12
N LEU A 269 9.06 1.98 14.09
CA LEU A 269 8.15 2.38 15.19
C LEU A 269 6.88 3.06 14.68
N GLY A 270 6.99 3.84 13.60
CA GLY A 270 5.82 4.43 12.94
C GLY A 270 4.83 3.40 12.38
N HIS A 271 5.28 2.18 12.11
CA HIS A 271 4.43 1.08 11.64
C HIS A 271 3.66 0.35 12.76
N LEU A 272 3.85 0.71 14.01
CA LEU A 272 2.96 0.24 15.09
C LEU A 272 1.52 0.63 14.79
N THR A 273 1.27 1.87 14.36
CA THR A 273 -0.09 2.31 14.01
C THR A 273 -0.64 1.61 12.77
N THR A 274 0.22 1.33 11.79
CA THR A 274 -0.18 0.63 10.56
C THR A 274 -0.48 -0.86 10.82
N GLY A 275 0.43 -1.58 11.46
CA GLY A 275 0.30 -3.04 11.62
C GLY A 275 -0.62 -3.43 12.77
N VAL A 276 -0.38 -2.89 13.97
CA VAL A 276 -1.13 -3.31 15.15
C VAL A 276 -2.56 -2.78 15.12
N PHE A 277 -2.74 -1.50 14.79
CA PHE A 277 -4.07 -0.89 14.88
C PHE A 277 -4.82 -0.92 13.55
N TRP A 278 -4.28 -0.39 12.47
CA TRP A 278 -5.02 -0.35 11.21
C TRP A 278 -5.19 -1.72 10.57
N HIS A 279 -4.16 -2.58 10.51
CA HIS A 279 -4.33 -3.98 10.07
C HIS A 279 -5.01 -4.85 11.14
N ASN A 280 -5.19 -4.33 12.35
CA ASN A 280 -5.82 -5.00 13.49
C ASN A 280 -5.19 -6.37 13.78
N LEU A 281 -3.87 -6.40 13.92
CA LEU A 281 -3.09 -7.63 14.08
C LEU A 281 -2.81 -7.95 15.55
N SER A 282 -2.73 -9.23 15.80
CA SER A 282 -2.39 -9.85 17.07
C SER A 282 -1.49 -11.07 16.84
N GLU A 283 -1.06 -11.70 17.94
CA GLU A 283 -0.17 -12.85 17.91
C GLU A 283 -0.73 -14.09 17.20
N ASP A 284 -2.05 -14.20 17.06
CA ASP A 284 -2.74 -15.29 16.38
C ASP A 284 -3.06 -14.97 14.91
N SER A 285 -2.67 -13.80 14.43
CA SER A 285 -2.93 -13.37 13.06
C SER A 285 -1.99 -14.01 12.06
N ILE A 286 -2.55 -14.46 10.93
CA ILE A 286 -1.80 -14.78 9.71
C ILE A 286 -2.17 -13.71 8.69
N HIS A 287 -1.22 -12.86 8.36
CA HIS A 287 -1.46 -11.66 7.54
C HIS A 287 -0.87 -11.78 6.14
N LEU A 288 -1.70 -11.59 5.13
CA LEU A 288 -1.30 -11.49 3.73
C LEU A 288 -1.46 -10.07 3.23
N THR A 289 -0.37 -9.45 2.78
CA THR A 289 -0.43 -8.22 1.96
C THR A 289 0.00 -8.49 0.53
N VAL A 290 -0.82 -8.08 -0.42
CA VAL A 290 -0.47 -8.11 -1.85
C VAL A 290 0.34 -6.87 -2.18
N ALA A 291 1.65 -7.01 -2.19
CA ALA A 291 2.62 -6.00 -2.59
C ALA A 291 3.93 -6.67 -3.04
N ASP A 292 4.61 -6.08 -4.02
CA ASP A 292 5.99 -6.43 -4.37
C ASP A 292 6.95 -5.87 -3.33
N THR A 293 8.02 -6.59 -3.03
CA THR A 293 9.01 -6.20 -2.01
C THR A 293 9.80 -4.95 -2.36
N GLY A 294 9.89 -4.60 -3.63
CA GLY A 294 10.54 -3.39 -4.11
C GLY A 294 9.78 -2.08 -3.86
N TRP A 295 8.59 -2.13 -3.24
CA TRP A 295 7.75 -0.96 -3.02
C TRP A 295 7.54 -0.68 -1.53
N GLY A 296 7.37 0.61 -1.18
CA GLY A 296 7.12 1.06 0.20
C GLY A 296 5.95 0.34 0.87
N LYS A 297 4.92 -0.07 0.11
CA LYS A 297 3.80 -0.84 0.66
C LYS A 297 4.22 -2.19 1.28
N ALA A 298 5.37 -2.76 0.90
CA ALA A 298 5.89 -3.96 1.55
C ALA A 298 6.30 -3.71 3.00
N ALA A 299 6.88 -2.55 3.31
CA ALA A 299 7.19 -2.16 4.69
C ALA A 299 5.91 -1.99 5.53
N TRP A 300 4.83 -1.48 4.92
CA TRP A 300 3.55 -1.32 5.59
C TRP A 300 2.89 -2.65 5.95
N GLY A 301 2.93 -3.61 5.04
CA GLY A 301 2.04 -4.77 5.09
C GLY A 301 2.71 -6.12 5.30
N LYS A 302 4.03 -6.22 5.30
CA LYS A 302 4.68 -7.54 5.39
C LYS A 302 6.08 -7.53 6.03
N LEU A 303 6.36 -6.54 6.90
CA LEU A 303 7.67 -6.48 7.55
C LEU A 303 7.54 -6.01 9.01
N TYR A 304 7.43 -4.70 9.24
CA TYR A 304 7.61 -4.14 10.59
C TYR A 304 6.40 -4.31 11.50
N GLY A 305 5.27 -3.73 11.15
CA GLY A 305 4.08 -3.72 11.99
C GLY A 305 3.54 -5.11 12.31
N GLN A 306 3.69 -6.05 11.39
CA GLN A 306 3.27 -7.45 11.54
C GLN A 306 4.09 -8.13 12.64
N TRP A 307 5.39 -7.94 12.64
CA TRP A 307 6.28 -8.55 13.63
C TRP A 307 6.27 -7.84 14.98
N PHE A 308 5.97 -6.54 15.02
CA PHE A 308 5.62 -5.90 16.30
C PHE A 308 4.42 -6.59 16.96
N ALA A 309 3.38 -6.90 16.19
CA ALA A 309 2.22 -7.64 16.70
C ALA A 309 2.49 -9.11 17.01
N GLY A 310 3.64 -9.66 16.62
CA GLY A 310 3.93 -11.09 16.69
C GLY A 310 3.08 -11.93 15.72
N ALA A 311 2.53 -11.30 14.68
CA ALA A 311 1.74 -11.95 13.64
C ALA A 311 2.62 -12.69 12.64
N VAL A 312 2.05 -13.72 12.03
CA VAL A 312 2.71 -14.45 10.94
C VAL A 312 2.63 -13.61 9.66
N VAL A 313 3.77 -13.30 9.06
CA VAL A 313 3.83 -12.74 7.72
C VAL A 313 3.64 -13.86 6.71
N PHE A 314 2.52 -13.84 5.98
CA PHE A 314 2.29 -14.78 4.89
C PHE A 314 2.80 -14.21 3.57
N VAL A 315 3.59 -15.00 2.86
CA VAL A 315 4.21 -14.62 1.58
C VAL A 315 3.82 -15.61 0.51
N PHE A 316 3.21 -15.13 -0.55
CA PHE A 316 2.93 -15.92 -1.74
C PHE A 316 3.79 -15.44 -2.91
N GLU A 317 4.76 -16.25 -3.30
CA GLU A 317 5.55 -16.05 -4.51
C GLU A 317 4.80 -16.63 -5.70
N HIS A 318 4.40 -15.80 -6.63
CA HIS A 318 3.66 -16.20 -7.84
C HIS A 318 4.28 -15.55 -9.07
N GLN A 319 4.24 -16.26 -10.19
CA GLN A 319 4.69 -15.73 -11.47
C GLN A 319 3.67 -14.73 -12.04
N LYS A 320 2.38 -15.12 -12.00
CA LYS A 320 1.29 -14.29 -12.48
C LYS A 320 0.22 -14.14 -11.40
N PHE A 321 -0.18 -12.91 -11.14
CA PHE A 321 -1.31 -12.61 -10.25
C PHE A 321 -2.63 -13.09 -10.88
N THR A 322 -3.45 -13.79 -10.08
CA THR A 322 -4.89 -13.98 -10.32
C THR A 322 -5.64 -13.91 -9.01
N ALA A 323 -6.87 -13.42 -9.01
CA ALA A 323 -7.71 -13.37 -7.82
C ALA A 323 -8.00 -14.78 -7.28
N GLU A 324 -8.24 -15.73 -8.16
CA GLU A 324 -8.41 -17.14 -7.83
C GLU A 324 -7.28 -17.69 -6.96
N LYS A 325 -6.00 -17.51 -7.39
CA LYS A 325 -4.84 -17.98 -6.62
C LYS A 325 -4.81 -17.38 -5.22
N ILE A 326 -5.08 -16.09 -5.09
CA ILE A 326 -5.11 -15.41 -3.78
C ILE A 326 -6.21 -16.00 -2.89
N MET A 327 -7.43 -16.19 -3.42
CA MET A 327 -8.56 -16.72 -2.66
C MET A 327 -8.30 -18.18 -2.21
N ARG A 328 -7.69 -19.02 -3.07
CA ARG A 328 -7.27 -20.37 -2.69
C ARG A 328 -6.20 -20.36 -1.59
N LYS A 329 -5.22 -19.45 -1.63
CA LYS A 329 -4.22 -19.33 -0.56
C LYS A 329 -4.84 -18.85 0.76
N ILE A 330 -5.83 -17.95 0.72
CA ILE A 330 -6.59 -17.54 1.90
C ILE A 330 -7.28 -18.76 2.54
N GLU A 331 -7.96 -19.58 1.76
CA GLU A 331 -8.60 -20.81 2.20
C GLU A 331 -7.58 -21.82 2.76
N GLN A 332 -6.58 -22.18 1.95
CA GLN A 332 -5.60 -23.23 2.21
C GLN A 332 -4.80 -22.98 3.51
N TYR A 333 -4.38 -21.73 3.72
CA TYR A 333 -3.53 -21.35 4.85
C TYR A 333 -4.30 -20.67 5.97
N ARG A 334 -5.64 -20.63 5.89
CA ARG A 334 -6.50 -20.03 6.92
C ARG A 334 -6.07 -18.60 7.26
N ILE A 335 -5.81 -17.78 6.25
CA ILE A 335 -5.40 -16.39 6.41
C ILE A 335 -6.48 -15.63 7.16
N THR A 336 -6.08 -14.84 8.18
CA THR A 336 -7.01 -14.17 9.08
C THR A 336 -7.14 -12.67 8.80
N SER A 337 -6.11 -12.08 8.21
CA SER A 337 -6.08 -10.65 7.86
C SER A 337 -5.49 -10.45 6.47
N PHE A 338 -6.14 -9.60 5.66
CA PHE A 338 -5.78 -9.40 4.27
C PHE A 338 -5.69 -7.91 3.93
N CYS A 339 -4.59 -7.50 3.29
CA CYS A 339 -4.42 -6.15 2.78
C CYS A 339 -4.02 -6.17 1.31
N ALA A 340 -4.74 -5.44 0.48
CA ALA A 340 -4.46 -5.35 -0.95
C ALA A 340 -4.83 -3.97 -1.50
N PRO A 341 -4.29 -3.54 -2.66
CA PRO A 341 -4.81 -2.37 -3.34
C PRO A 341 -6.25 -2.61 -3.85
N PRO A 342 -7.06 -1.54 -4.03
CA PRO A 342 -8.41 -1.63 -4.57
C PRO A 342 -8.52 -2.42 -5.86
N THR A 343 -7.51 -2.35 -6.73
CA THR A 343 -7.44 -3.15 -7.97
C THR A 343 -7.53 -4.67 -7.70
N VAL A 344 -6.92 -5.18 -6.65
CA VAL A 344 -7.00 -6.60 -6.30
C VAL A 344 -8.42 -6.98 -5.87
N TYR A 345 -9.05 -6.19 -5.02
CA TYR A 345 -10.44 -6.39 -4.63
C TYR A 345 -11.39 -6.33 -5.82
N ARG A 346 -11.13 -5.43 -6.78
CA ARG A 346 -11.89 -5.35 -8.04
C ARG A 346 -11.81 -6.65 -8.84
N PHE A 347 -10.67 -7.31 -8.90
CA PHE A 347 -10.57 -8.62 -9.52
C PHE A 347 -11.30 -9.70 -8.69
N MET A 348 -11.18 -9.66 -7.37
CA MET A 348 -11.82 -10.65 -6.51
C MET A 348 -13.35 -10.63 -6.63
N ILE A 349 -14.00 -9.46 -6.69
CA ILE A 349 -15.47 -9.38 -6.78
C ILE A 349 -16.06 -9.93 -8.10
N HIS A 350 -15.22 -10.24 -9.09
CA HIS A 350 -15.62 -10.93 -10.33
C HIS A 350 -15.49 -12.45 -10.25
N GLU A 351 -14.91 -12.98 -9.16
CA GLU A 351 -14.83 -14.42 -8.92
C GLU A 351 -16.12 -14.95 -8.27
N ASP A 352 -16.34 -16.26 -8.40
CA ASP A 352 -17.43 -16.95 -7.73
C ASP A 352 -17.01 -17.31 -6.29
N PHE A 353 -17.41 -16.48 -5.33
CA PHE A 353 -17.07 -16.65 -3.91
C PHE A 353 -17.55 -17.97 -3.31
N SER A 354 -18.58 -18.61 -3.87
CA SER A 354 -19.09 -19.89 -3.38
C SER A 354 -18.10 -21.05 -3.53
N LYS A 355 -17.04 -20.86 -4.33
CA LYS A 355 -15.99 -21.86 -4.56
C LYS A 355 -14.87 -21.85 -3.52
N TYR A 356 -14.89 -20.91 -2.58
CA TYR A 356 -13.80 -20.69 -1.62
C TYR A 356 -14.30 -20.60 -0.19
N ASP A 357 -13.63 -21.26 0.74
CA ASP A 357 -13.87 -21.05 2.18
C ASP A 357 -13.03 -19.88 2.70
N LEU A 358 -13.63 -18.69 2.74
CA LEU A 358 -13.00 -17.49 3.27
C LEU A 358 -13.35 -17.24 4.75
N SER A 359 -13.93 -18.20 5.46
CA SER A 359 -14.40 -18.05 6.86
C SER A 359 -13.28 -17.75 7.87
N SER A 360 -12.03 -17.96 7.50
CA SER A 360 -10.87 -17.57 8.32
C SER A 360 -10.58 -16.07 8.31
N LEU A 361 -10.97 -15.36 7.24
CA LEU A 361 -10.79 -13.90 7.16
C LEU A 361 -11.64 -13.20 8.20
N ARG A 362 -11.00 -12.37 9.01
CA ARG A 362 -11.63 -11.58 10.06
C ARG A 362 -11.55 -10.08 9.78
N TYR A 363 -10.55 -9.65 9.01
CA TYR A 363 -10.26 -8.24 8.80
C TYR A 363 -9.60 -7.98 7.46
N CYS A 364 -10.05 -6.96 6.74
CA CYS A 364 -9.53 -6.60 5.43
C CYS A 364 -9.22 -5.10 5.34
N CYS A 365 -8.07 -4.78 4.76
CA CYS A 365 -7.62 -3.40 4.55
C CYS A 365 -7.31 -3.13 3.08
N THR A 366 -7.43 -1.87 2.69
CA THR A 366 -7.03 -1.41 1.37
C THR A 366 -6.30 -0.08 1.43
N ALA A 367 -5.28 0.09 0.59
CA ALA A 367 -4.53 1.32 0.44
C ALA A 367 -3.73 1.34 -0.88
N GLY A 368 -3.27 2.54 -1.25
CA GLY A 368 -2.40 2.77 -2.41
C GLY A 368 -3.09 3.37 -3.61
N GLU A 369 -4.40 3.22 -3.69
CA GLU A 369 -5.33 3.86 -4.62
C GLU A 369 -6.58 4.21 -3.84
N ALA A 370 -7.42 5.13 -4.33
CA ALA A 370 -8.71 5.37 -3.72
C ALA A 370 -9.69 4.22 -4.03
N LEU A 371 -10.46 3.83 -3.03
CA LEU A 371 -11.42 2.73 -3.13
C LEU A 371 -12.72 3.20 -3.78
N ASN A 372 -13.14 2.52 -4.85
CA ASN A 372 -14.47 2.74 -5.41
C ASN A 372 -15.55 2.16 -4.47
N PRO A 373 -16.57 2.93 -4.06
CA PRO A 373 -17.64 2.46 -3.20
C PRO A 373 -18.34 1.18 -3.69
N ALA A 374 -18.54 1.02 -5.00
CA ALA A 374 -19.16 -0.18 -5.56
C ALA A 374 -18.32 -1.46 -5.32
N VAL A 375 -16.99 -1.34 -5.28
CA VAL A 375 -16.10 -2.47 -4.94
C VAL A 375 -16.24 -2.83 -3.46
N TYR A 376 -16.35 -1.81 -2.59
CA TYR A 376 -16.62 -2.01 -1.16
C TYR A 376 -17.93 -2.75 -0.95
N ASP A 377 -19.03 -2.22 -1.52
CA ASP A 377 -20.39 -2.76 -1.32
C ASP A 377 -20.47 -4.22 -1.80
N ARG A 378 -19.90 -4.50 -2.97
CA ARG A 378 -19.92 -5.86 -3.53
C ARG A 378 -19.07 -6.84 -2.72
N PHE A 379 -17.89 -6.43 -2.27
CA PHE A 379 -17.06 -7.27 -1.41
C PHE A 379 -17.74 -7.53 -0.06
N PHE A 380 -18.37 -6.51 0.54
CA PHE A 380 -19.13 -6.64 1.78
C PHE A 380 -20.34 -7.57 1.61
N GLU A 381 -21.07 -7.46 0.49
CA GLU A 381 -22.19 -8.35 0.17
C GLU A 381 -21.76 -9.83 0.16
N PHE A 382 -20.60 -10.14 -0.43
CA PHE A 382 -20.11 -11.51 -0.53
C PHE A 382 -19.53 -12.06 0.77
N THR A 383 -18.88 -11.22 1.57
CA THR A 383 -18.05 -11.69 2.70
C THR A 383 -18.58 -11.27 4.06
N GLY A 384 -19.40 -10.24 4.13
CA GLY A 384 -19.77 -9.57 5.39
C GLY A 384 -18.63 -8.80 6.05
N ILE A 385 -17.45 -8.69 5.39
CA ILE A 385 -16.25 -8.05 5.93
C ILE A 385 -16.12 -6.63 5.36
N ARG A 386 -15.97 -5.66 6.25
CA ARG A 386 -15.72 -4.26 5.89
C ARG A 386 -14.29 -4.07 5.37
N LEU A 387 -14.13 -3.27 4.32
CA LEU A 387 -12.82 -2.83 3.86
C LEU A 387 -12.41 -1.56 4.60
N MET A 388 -11.31 -1.64 5.33
CA MET A 388 -10.77 -0.53 6.10
C MET A 388 -9.74 0.20 5.25
N GLU A 389 -10.10 1.38 4.77
CA GLU A 389 -9.24 2.16 3.89
C GLU A 389 -8.16 2.90 4.68
N GLY A 390 -6.97 3.01 4.10
CA GLY A 390 -5.86 3.79 4.64
C GLY A 390 -5.11 4.52 3.55
N PHE A 391 -4.59 5.69 3.89
CA PHE A 391 -3.82 6.56 3.00
C PHE A 391 -2.47 6.91 3.62
N GLY A 392 -1.50 7.11 2.77
CA GLY A 392 -0.18 7.61 3.05
C GLY A 392 0.71 7.49 1.82
N GLN A 393 1.95 7.85 1.98
CA GLN A 393 2.92 7.93 0.90
C GLN A 393 4.14 7.05 1.20
N THR A 394 5.08 6.97 0.26
CA THR A 394 6.40 6.36 0.53
C THR A 394 7.17 7.18 1.56
N GLU A 395 6.95 8.48 1.59
CA GLU A 395 7.52 9.45 2.53
C GLU A 395 6.99 9.31 3.97
N THR A 396 5.88 8.57 4.17
CA THR A 396 5.22 8.43 5.46
C THR A 396 4.92 6.96 5.78
N THR A 397 4.45 6.68 6.98
CA THR A 397 3.59 5.52 7.25
C THR A 397 2.13 5.90 6.99
N MET A 398 1.15 5.13 7.47
CA MET A 398 -0.26 5.49 7.31
C MET A 398 -0.57 6.83 8.01
N THR A 399 -1.02 7.82 7.24
CA THR A 399 -1.36 9.16 7.74
C THR A 399 -2.84 9.33 8.02
N LEU A 400 -3.69 8.74 7.18
CA LEU A 400 -5.13 8.69 7.35
C LEU A 400 -5.58 7.23 7.33
N GLY A 401 -6.59 6.87 8.09
CA GLY A 401 -7.10 5.50 8.04
C GLY A 401 -8.39 5.31 8.82
N THR A 402 -9.10 4.25 8.45
CA THR A 402 -10.27 3.77 9.18
C THR A 402 -9.83 2.70 10.17
N MET A 403 -9.85 3.03 11.46
CA MET A 403 -9.42 2.14 12.54
C MET A 403 -10.53 1.13 12.92
N PRO A 404 -10.19 0.01 13.61
CA PRO A 404 -11.16 -1.04 13.94
C PRO A 404 -12.41 -0.57 14.69
N TRP A 405 -12.28 0.48 15.50
CA TRP A 405 -13.39 1.08 16.27
C TRP A 405 -14.20 2.12 15.50
N MET A 406 -13.87 2.35 14.22
CA MET A 406 -14.58 3.29 13.37
C MET A 406 -15.54 2.58 12.42
N THR A 407 -16.56 3.30 11.97
CA THR A 407 -17.43 2.84 10.87
C THR A 407 -16.87 3.37 9.56
N PRO A 408 -16.45 2.52 8.60
CA PRO A 408 -15.94 3.00 7.33
C PRO A 408 -17.02 3.75 6.53
N LYS A 409 -16.62 4.85 5.90
CA LYS A 409 -17.38 5.52 4.86
C LYS A 409 -16.76 5.14 3.52
N PRO A 410 -17.39 4.32 2.68
CA PRO A 410 -16.80 3.82 1.44
C PRO A 410 -16.31 4.93 0.52
N GLY A 411 -15.05 4.86 0.09
CA GLY A 411 -14.38 5.89 -0.71
C GLY A 411 -13.71 7.01 0.10
N SER A 412 -13.87 7.01 1.44
CA SER A 412 -13.12 7.90 2.33
C SER A 412 -11.80 7.27 2.74
N MET A 413 -10.74 8.07 2.81
CA MET A 413 -9.44 7.65 3.33
C MET A 413 -9.44 7.41 4.86
N GLY A 414 -10.55 7.63 5.56
CA GLY A 414 -10.64 7.59 7.02
C GLY A 414 -10.32 8.91 7.68
N MET A 415 -9.88 8.85 8.93
CA MET A 415 -9.53 10.02 9.76
C MET A 415 -8.01 10.10 9.99
N PRO A 416 -7.49 11.28 10.44
CA PRO A 416 -6.09 11.44 10.79
C PRO A 416 -5.59 10.41 11.82
N ASN A 417 -4.47 9.78 11.49
CA ASN A 417 -3.70 9.00 12.46
C ASN A 417 -3.01 9.97 13.43
N PRO A 418 -3.26 9.90 14.75
CA PRO A 418 -2.74 10.85 15.72
C PRO A 418 -1.21 10.86 15.86
N GLN A 419 -0.52 9.90 15.23
CA GLN A 419 0.93 9.94 15.07
C GLN A 419 1.40 11.18 14.30
N TYR A 420 0.54 11.74 13.45
CA TYR A 420 0.78 12.91 12.61
C TYR A 420 -0.18 14.05 12.97
N ASP A 421 0.33 15.27 12.99
CA ASP A 421 -0.47 16.50 13.11
C ASP A 421 -0.90 16.92 11.67
N ILE A 422 -2.02 16.36 11.20
CA ILE A 422 -2.50 16.51 9.83
C ILE A 422 -3.49 17.66 9.74
N ASP A 423 -3.35 18.46 8.68
CA ASP A 423 -4.27 19.53 8.34
C ASP A 423 -4.56 19.57 6.83
N LEU A 424 -5.61 20.30 6.47
CA LEU A 424 -5.90 20.72 5.09
C LEU A 424 -5.65 22.21 4.97
N VAL A 425 -4.82 22.62 4.02
CA VAL A 425 -4.47 24.03 3.84
C VAL A 425 -4.85 24.55 2.45
N ARG A 426 -5.27 25.81 2.43
CA ARG A 426 -5.46 26.60 1.19
C ARG A 426 -4.10 26.97 0.60
N ALA A 427 -4.14 27.55 -0.60
CA ALA A 427 -2.92 28.00 -1.30
C ALA A 427 -2.16 29.12 -0.54
N ASP A 428 -2.81 29.82 0.36
CA ASP A 428 -2.21 30.85 1.21
C ASP A 428 -1.66 30.29 2.55
N GLY A 429 -1.73 28.99 2.75
CA GLY A 429 -1.27 28.28 3.94
C GLY A 429 -2.24 28.29 5.12
N THR A 430 -3.44 28.90 4.98
CA THR A 430 -4.47 28.87 6.03
C THR A 430 -5.23 27.55 6.04
N SER A 431 -5.69 27.11 7.22
CA SER A 431 -6.48 25.88 7.37
C SER A 431 -7.82 25.98 6.67
N CYS A 432 -8.25 24.88 6.05
CA CYS A 432 -9.57 24.75 5.42
C CYS A 432 -10.67 24.47 6.46
N GLU A 433 -11.87 24.99 6.19
CA GLU A 433 -13.09 24.57 6.88
C GLU A 433 -13.59 23.21 6.37
N ASP A 434 -14.55 22.60 7.08
CA ASP A 434 -15.20 21.36 6.63
C ASP A 434 -15.91 21.59 5.28
N GLY A 435 -15.78 20.63 4.35
CA GLY A 435 -16.28 20.74 2.98
C GLY A 435 -15.38 21.48 2.01
N GLU A 436 -14.36 22.21 2.49
CA GLU A 436 -13.41 22.89 1.61
C GLU A 436 -12.31 21.93 1.13
N LYS A 437 -11.87 22.14 -0.12
CA LYS A 437 -10.75 21.42 -0.72
C LYS A 437 -9.43 22.11 -0.42
N GLY A 438 -8.50 21.36 0.12
CA GLY A 438 -7.15 21.82 0.44
C GLY A 438 -6.09 20.76 0.23
N GLU A 439 -4.84 21.17 0.30
CA GLU A 439 -3.71 20.24 0.31
C GLU A 439 -3.59 19.59 1.68
N ILE A 440 -3.38 18.27 1.68
CA ILE A 440 -3.03 17.54 2.91
C ILE A 440 -1.60 17.91 3.30
N VAL A 441 -1.42 18.41 4.50
CA VAL A 441 -0.10 18.72 5.06
C VAL A 441 0.10 18.03 6.41
N ILE A 442 1.37 17.81 6.77
CA ILE A 442 1.75 17.34 8.10
C ILE A 442 2.50 18.48 8.79
N ARG A 443 1.98 18.94 9.94
CA ARG A 443 2.63 19.96 10.76
C ARG A 443 3.84 19.35 11.48
N THR A 444 5.00 19.97 11.32
CA THR A 444 6.27 19.49 11.89
C THR A 444 6.90 20.48 12.87
N GLY A 445 6.18 21.51 13.26
CA GLY A 445 6.68 22.53 14.19
C GLY A 445 7.03 22.00 15.59
N LYS A 446 6.51 20.83 15.98
CA LYS A 446 6.85 20.12 17.23
C LYS A 446 7.98 19.08 17.05
N GLY A 447 8.61 19.02 15.89
CA GLY A 447 9.60 18.03 15.50
C GLY A 447 9.09 17.05 14.42
N LYS A 448 10.00 16.27 13.86
CA LYS A 448 9.69 15.23 12.87
C LYS A 448 8.92 14.09 13.54
N PRO A 449 7.67 13.79 13.14
CA PRO A 449 6.95 12.63 13.68
C PRO A 449 7.61 11.30 13.23
N LEU A 450 7.44 10.26 14.05
CA LEU A 450 7.88 8.92 13.69
C LEU A 450 7.23 8.48 12.38
N GLY A 451 7.99 7.78 11.53
CA GLY A 451 7.50 7.31 10.26
C GLY A 451 7.48 8.35 9.13
N LEU A 452 7.67 9.64 9.42
CA LEU A 452 7.94 10.64 8.37
C LEU A 452 9.40 10.49 7.90
N PHE A 453 9.62 10.59 6.61
CA PHE A 453 10.96 10.48 6.01
C PHE A 453 11.93 11.55 6.53
N LYS A 454 13.23 11.34 6.32
CA LYS A 454 14.25 12.36 6.65
C LYS A 454 14.40 13.45 5.59
N GLY A 455 13.82 13.23 4.45
CA GLY A 455 13.97 14.02 3.25
C GLY A 455 14.35 13.15 2.05
N TYR A 456 14.53 13.77 0.90
CA TYR A 456 15.05 13.07 -0.27
C TYR A 456 16.58 12.97 -0.17
N TYR A 457 17.07 11.72 -0.21
CA TYR A 457 18.49 11.42 -0.04
C TYR A 457 19.35 12.14 -1.08
N ARG A 458 20.35 12.92 -0.63
CA ARG A 458 21.24 13.75 -1.47
C ARG A 458 20.50 14.77 -2.36
N ASP A 459 19.29 15.18 -1.98
CA ASP A 459 18.51 16.16 -2.74
C ASP A 459 17.79 17.11 -1.78
N GLU A 460 18.56 18.01 -1.18
CA GLU A 460 18.04 19.00 -0.24
C GLU A 460 17.10 20.01 -0.91
N GLU A 461 17.32 20.30 -2.20
CA GLU A 461 16.46 21.23 -2.92
C GLU A 461 15.04 20.68 -3.07
N LYS A 462 14.91 19.43 -3.56
CA LYS A 462 13.60 18.77 -3.61
C LYS A 462 12.99 18.58 -2.22
N THR A 463 13.80 18.35 -1.19
CA THR A 463 13.31 18.28 0.18
C THR A 463 12.70 19.60 0.61
N ARG A 464 13.39 20.72 0.38
CA ARG A 464 12.87 22.08 0.70
C ARG A 464 11.62 22.44 -0.10
N GLN A 465 11.45 21.93 -1.32
CA GLN A 465 10.23 22.15 -2.12
C GLN A 465 8.97 21.55 -1.51
N VAL A 466 9.10 20.46 -0.75
CA VAL A 466 7.97 19.76 -0.13
C VAL A 466 7.94 19.87 1.38
N TRP A 467 9.01 20.37 2.01
CA TRP A 467 9.10 20.50 3.45
C TRP A 467 9.66 21.88 3.83
N HIS A 468 8.76 22.80 4.05
CA HIS A 468 9.07 24.20 4.38
C HIS A 468 8.01 24.78 5.31
N ASP A 469 8.27 25.92 5.90
CA ASP A 469 7.36 26.67 6.79
C ASP A 469 6.78 25.84 7.96
N GLY A 470 7.52 24.80 8.40
CA GLY A 470 7.08 23.88 9.45
C GLY A 470 6.01 22.89 8.98
N LEU A 471 5.82 22.73 7.66
CA LEU A 471 4.87 21.82 7.03
C LEU A 471 5.59 20.88 6.08
N TYR A 472 5.19 19.61 6.09
CA TYR A 472 5.44 18.71 4.98
C TYR A 472 4.21 18.71 4.06
N HIS A 473 4.40 19.10 2.80
CA HIS A 473 3.42 19.20 1.76
C HIS A 473 3.33 17.88 1.00
N THR A 474 2.19 17.19 1.09
CA THR A 474 2.04 15.87 0.46
C THR A 474 1.84 15.95 -1.05
N GLY A 475 1.38 17.10 -1.57
CA GLY A 475 0.95 17.29 -2.95
C GLY A 475 -0.37 16.58 -3.27
N ASP A 476 -1.07 16.05 -2.26
CA ASP A 476 -2.37 15.42 -2.39
C ASP A 476 -3.47 16.37 -1.90
N VAL A 477 -4.56 16.48 -2.66
CA VAL A 477 -5.71 17.33 -2.36
C VAL A 477 -6.85 16.49 -1.83
N ALA A 478 -7.48 16.97 -0.76
CA ALA A 478 -8.64 16.34 -0.14
C ALA A 478 -9.61 17.40 0.39
N TRP A 479 -10.77 16.93 0.85
CA TRP A 479 -11.68 17.71 1.69
C TRP A 479 -12.08 16.86 2.91
N ARG A 480 -12.54 17.50 3.97
CA ARG A 480 -12.96 16.84 5.21
C ARG A 480 -14.46 17.05 5.40
N ASP A 481 -15.19 15.97 5.73
CA ASP A 481 -16.60 16.09 6.09
C ASP A 481 -16.81 16.49 7.57
N GLU A 482 -18.06 16.74 7.94
CA GLU A 482 -18.46 17.17 9.29
C GLU A 482 -18.19 16.12 10.39
N ASP A 483 -18.03 14.84 10.02
CA ASP A 483 -17.64 13.75 10.92
C ASP A 483 -16.12 13.57 11.02
N GLY A 484 -15.34 14.37 10.27
CA GLY A 484 -13.87 14.37 10.28
C GLY A 484 -13.23 13.33 9.35
N TYR A 485 -13.98 12.71 8.43
CA TYR A 485 -13.43 11.82 7.41
C TYR A 485 -12.89 12.63 6.24
N TYR A 486 -11.74 12.16 5.70
CA TYR A 486 -11.04 12.80 4.58
C TYR A 486 -11.38 12.08 3.28
N TRP A 487 -11.65 12.87 2.24
CA TRP A 487 -12.04 12.40 0.92
C TRP A 487 -11.02 12.86 -0.12
N PHE A 488 -10.44 11.89 -0.84
CA PHE A 488 -9.39 12.16 -1.83
C PHE A 488 -9.96 12.80 -3.09
N GLU A 489 -9.32 13.89 -3.56
CA GLU A 489 -9.69 14.58 -4.82
C GLU A 489 -8.69 14.29 -5.95
N GLY A 490 -7.41 14.21 -5.63
CA GLY A 490 -6.36 13.98 -6.61
C GLY A 490 -5.02 14.57 -6.18
N ARG A 491 -4.04 14.45 -7.06
CA ARG A 491 -2.77 15.17 -6.94
C ARG A 491 -2.98 16.62 -7.35
N ILE A 492 -2.23 17.55 -6.74
CA ILE A 492 -2.23 18.98 -7.14
C ILE A 492 -1.97 19.12 -8.64
N ASP A 493 -1.05 18.31 -9.18
CA ASP A 493 -0.64 18.33 -10.60
C ASP A 493 -1.68 17.72 -11.52
N ASP A 494 -2.61 16.90 -11.02
CA ASP A 494 -3.62 16.18 -11.79
C ASP A 494 -5.00 16.86 -11.74
N VAL A 495 -5.23 17.81 -10.81
CA VAL A 495 -6.50 18.55 -10.71
C VAL A 495 -6.73 19.37 -11.96
N ILE A 496 -7.86 19.14 -12.62
CA ILE A 496 -8.25 19.78 -13.90
C ILE A 496 -8.93 21.10 -13.62
N LYS A 497 -8.36 22.18 -14.15
CA LYS A 497 -8.94 23.55 -14.05
C LYS A 497 -9.77 23.83 -15.32
N SER A 498 -11.07 23.61 -15.27
CA SER A 498 -12.00 23.77 -16.40
C SER A 498 -13.04 24.84 -16.11
N SER A 499 -13.09 25.92 -16.92
CA SER A 499 -14.07 27.00 -16.77
C SER A 499 -14.18 27.55 -15.33
N GLY A 500 -13.07 27.65 -14.62
CA GLY A 500 -13.01 28.10 -13.21
C GLY A 500 -13.28 27.03 -12.16
N TYR A 501 -13.74 25.86 -12.56
CA TYR A 501 -13.92 24.71 -11.65
C TYR A 501 -12.62 23.93 -11.48
N ARG A 502 -12.42 23.36 -10.27
CA ARG A 502 -11.38 22.39 -9.97
C ARG A 502 -12.04 21.01 -9.95
N ILE A 503 -11.66 20.15 -10.88
CA ILE A 503 -12.23 18.82 -11.07
C ILE A 503 -11.17 17.79 -10.69
N GLY A 504 -11.45 16.98 -9.66
CA GLY A 504 -10.62 15.86 -9.28
C GLY A 504 -10.78 14.70 -10.28
N PRO A 505 -9.68 14.15 -10.82
CA PRO A 505 -9.77 13.00 -11.72
C PRO A 505 -10.49 11.81 -11.11
N PHE A 506 -10.23 11.52 -9.84
CA PHE A 506 -10.75 10.34 -9.15
C PHE A 506 -12.28 10.29 -9.08
N GLU A 507 -12.94 11.42 -8.83
CA GLU A 507 -14.41 11.48 -8.76
C GLU A 507 -15.05 11.09 -10.10
N VAL A 508 -14.46 11.56 -11.21
CA VAL A 508 -14.95 11.24 -12.56
C VAL A 508 -14.63 9.78 -12.92
N GLU A 509 -13.46 9.28 -12.53
CA GLU A 509 -13.08 7.87 -12.68
C GLU A 509 -14.05 6.95 -11.92
N SER A 510 -14.36 7.30 -10.67
CA SER A 510 -15.31 6.55 -9.85
C SER A 510 -16.69 6.48 -10.49
N ALA A 511 -17.20 7.59 -11.00
CA ALA A 511 -18.47 7.63 -11.70
C ALA A 511 -18.46 6.77 -12.97
N LEU A 512 -17.42 6.87 -13.81
CA LEU A 512 -17.31 6.06 -15.02
C LEU A 512 -17.23 4.55 -14.71
N MET A 513 -16.53 4.17 -13.65
CA MET A 513 -16.37 2.76 -13.27
C MET A 513 -17.64 2.10 -12.71
N THR A 514 -18.71 2.85 -12.41
CA THR A 514 -20.03 2.27 -12.10
C THR A 514 -20.78 1.82 -13.35
N HIS A 515 -20.36 2.24 -14.54
CA HIS A 515 -20.96 1.81 -15.79
C HIS A 515 -20.46 0.42 -16.21
N PRO A 516 -21.34 -0.53 -16.60
CA PRO A 516 -20.98 -1.92 -16.87
C PRO A 516 -20.01 -2.11 -18.05
N ALA A 517 -19.89 -1.12 -18.95
CA ALA A 517 -18.95 -1.16 -20.05
C ALA A 517 -17.50 -0.89 -19.63
N VAL A 518 -17.27 -0.22 -18.49
CA VAL A 518 -15.96 0.31 -18.07
C VAL A 518 -15.26 -0.66 -17.13
N VAL A 519 -14.12 -1.19 -17.56
CA VAL A 519 -13.24 -2.01 -16.71
C VAL A 519 -12.24 -1.14 -15.97
N GLU A 520 -11.68 -0.16 -16.66
CA GLU A 520 -10.68 0.76 -16.12
C GLU A 520 -10.72 2.06 -16.89
N CYS A 521 -10.43 3.18 -16.23
CA CYS A 521 -10.33 4.46 -16.91
C CYS A 521 -9.30 5.38 -16.24
N ALA A 522 -8.81 6.35 -17.02
CA ALA A 522 -7.96 7.42 -16.54
C ALA A 522 -8.53 8.75 -16.98
N ILE A 523 -8.61 9.69 -16.05
CA ILE A 523 -9.07 11.05 -16.30
C ILE A 523 -7.87 12.00 -16.34
N THR A 524 -7.80 12.80 -17.41
CA THR A 524 -6.77 13.84 -17.61
C THR A 524 -7.39 15.13 -18.12
N GLY A 525 -6.70 16.26 -17.91
CA GLY A 525 -7.05 17.53 -18.54
C GLY A 525 -6.38 17.67 -19.89
N VAL A 526 -7.15 18.12 -20.90
CA VAL A 526 -6.64 18.49 -22.22
C VAL A 526 -6.84 19.98 -22.40
N PRO A 527 -5.84 20.75 -22.92
CA PRO A 527 -5.98 22.18 -23.18
C PRO A 527 -7.15 22.51 -24.13
N ASP A 528 -7.94 23.55 -23.79
CA ASP A 528 -9.08 24.05 -24.55
C ASP A 528 -9.06 25.57 -24.54
N ASP A 529 -9.20 26.19 -25.73
CA ASP A 529 -9.01 27.63 -25.91
C ASP A 529 -10.08 28.48 -25.18
N ILE A 530 -11.26 27.91 -24.91
CA ILE A 530 -12.36 28.61 -24.25
C ILE A 530 -12.39 28.32 -22.74
N ARG A 531 -12.08 27.09 -22.32
CA ARG A 531 -12.26 26.62 -20.95
C ARG A 531 -10.97 26.49 -20.18
N GLY A 532 -9.82 26.79 -20.78
CA GLY A 532 -8.49 26.51 -20.25
C GLY A 532 -8.16 25.02 -20.37
N MET A 533 -8.97 24.16 -19.76
CA MET A 533 -8.87 22.70 -19.92
C MET A 533 -10.26 22.07 -20.04
N VAL A 534 -10.33 20.93 -20.70
CA VAL A 534 -11.51 20.04 -20.70
C VAL A 534 -11.14 18.67 -20.14
N VAL A 535 -12.12 18.02 -19.55
CA VAL A 535 -11.97 16.67 -19.00
C VAL A 535 -11.93 15.67 -20.15
N LYS A 536 -10.90 14.84 -20.19
CA LYS A 536 -10.76 13.67 -21.07
C LYS A 536 -10.78 12.39 -20.26
N ALA A 537 -11.50 11.38 -20.73
CA ALA A 537 -11.47 10.02 -20.24
C ALA A 537 -10.77 9.10 -21.25
N THR A 538 -9.75 8.38 -20.80
CA THR A 538 -9.15 7.26 -21.54
C THR A 538 -9.69 5.97 -20.90
N VAL A 539 -10.45 5.16 -21.67
CA VAL A 539 -11.30 4.10 -21.14
C VAL A 539 -10.94 2.74 -21.72
N VAL A 540 -10.79 1.75 -20.86
CA VAL A 540 -10.67 0.33 -21.23
C VAL A 540 -12.04 -0.33 -21.07
N LEU A 541 -12.55 -0.89 -22.18
CA LEU A 541 -13.86 -1.54 -22.21
C LEU A 541 -13.79 -3.02 -21.84
N GLY A 542 -14.86 -3.51 -21.23
CA GLY A 542 -15.10 -4.93 -21.03
C GLY A 542 -15.23 -5.69 -22.39
N LYS A 543 -14.93 -6.98 -22.38
CA LYS A 543 -14.91 -7.81 -23.61
C LYS A 543 -16.22 -7.70 -24.40
N ASP A 544 -17.35 -7.71 -23.72
CA ASP A 544 -18.70 -7.69 -24.32
C ASP A 544 -19.10 -6.30 -24.87
N TRP A 545 -18.24 -5.30 -24.66
CA TRP A 545 -18.48 -3.91 -25.05
C TRP A 545 -17.48 -3.38 -26.09
N LYS A 546 -16.42 -4.15 -26.42
CA LYS A 546 -15.40 -3.71 -27.38
C LYS A 546 -15.99 -3.45 -28.78
N ASP A 547 -16.90 -4.30 -29.23
CA ASP A 547 -17.56 -4.16 -30.53
C ASP A 547 -18.60 -3.00 -30.58
N LYS A 548 -18.93 -2.43 -29.41
CA LYS A 548 -19.85 -1.30 -29.26
C LYS A 548 -19.13 0.05 -29.10
N ALA A 549 -17.79 0.02 -29.18
CA ALA A 549 -16.99 1.25 -29.10
C ALA A 549 -17.34 2.20 -30.24
N GLY A 550 -17.97 3.34 -29.93
CA GLY A 550 -18.42 4.34 -30.91
C GLY A 550 -19.11 5.51 -30.26
N ASP A 551 -19.60 6.45 -31.09
CA ASP A 551 -20.20 7.72 -30.66
C ASP A 551 -21.41 7.53 -29.73
N ASP A 552 -22.17 6.46 -29.88
CA ASP A 552 -23.34 6.20 -29.04
C ASP A 552 -22.89 5.81 -27.63
N LEU A 553 -21.90 4.95 -27.48
CA LEU A 553 -21.33 4.61 -26.17
C LEU A 553 -20.62 5.82 -25.52
N VAL A 554 -19.96 6.67 -26.32
CA VAL A 554 -19.38 7.93 -25.83
C VAL A 554 -20.46 8.79 -25.19
N LYS A 555 -21.61 8.99 -25.88
CA LYS A 555 -22.74 9.76 -25.34
C LYS A 555 -23.35 9.13 -24.10
N GLU A 556 -23.48 7.81 -24.10
CA GLU A 556 -23.99 7.04 -22.96
C GLU A 556 -23.11 7.27 -21.73
N LEU A 557 -21.79 7.09 -21.83
CA LEU A 557 -20.83 7.32 -20.76
C LEU A 557 -20.80 8.78 -20.30
N GLN A 558 -20.87 9.74 -21.22
CA GLN A 558 -20.97 11.17 -20.88
C GLN A 558 -22.23 11.48 -20.08
N ASN A 559 -23.37 10.93 -20.47
CA ASN A 559 -24.64 11.11 -19.76
C ASN A 559 -24.64 10.41 -18.42
N HIS A 560 -24.03 9.23 -18.35
CA HIS A 560 -23.86 8.51 -17.10
C HIS A 560 -23.10 9.36 -16.06
N VAL A 561 -21.93 9.93 -16.44
CA VAL A 561 -21.17 10.81 -15.53
C VAL A 561 -21.96 12.05 -15.13
N LYS A 562 -22.74 12.67 -16.05
CA LYS A 562 -23.59 13.82 -15.71
C LYS A 562 -24.69 13.46 -14.70
N HIS A 563 -25.11 12.22 -14.67
CA HIS A 563 -26.13 11.73 -13.75
C HIS A 563 -25.54 11.38 -12.39
N GLU A 564 -24.37 10.75 -12.39
CA GLU A 564 -23.70 10.30 -11.18
C GLU A 564 -22.94 11.42 -10.43
N THR A 565 -22.57 12.51 -11.16
CA THR A 565 -21.82 13.63 -10.60
C THR A 565 -22.39 14.97 -11.03
N ALA A 566 -21.76 16.09 -10.61
CA ALA A 566 -22.15 17.41 -11.10
C ALA A 566 -21.94 17.53 -12.62
N PRO A 567 -22.92 18.06 -13.40
CA PRO A 567 -22.87 18.06 -14.86
C PRO A 567 -21.62 18.69 -15.49
N TYR A 568 -20.95 19.63 -14.83
CA TYR A 568 -19.73 20.25 -15.36
C TYR A 568 -18.50 19.33 -15.37
N LYS A 569 -18.55 18.19 -14.67
CA LYS A 569 -17.44 17.24 -14.51
C LYS A 569 -17.36 16.20 -15.62
N TYR A 570 -18.40 16.04 -16.44
CA TYR A 570 -18.42 14.99 -17.46
C TYR A 570 -17.25 15.12 -18.46
N PRO A 571 -16.66 14.00 -18.89
CA PRO A 571 -15.60 14.00 -19.88
C PRO A 571 -16.12 14.45 -21.24
N ARG A 572 -15.55 15.53 -21.79
CA ARG A 572 -15.91 16.02 -23.11
C ARG A 572 -15.27 15.20 -24.21
N ILE A 573 -14.16 14.57 -23.90
CA ILE A 573 -13.43 13.67 -24.79
C ILE A 573 -13.39 12.31 -24.12
N ILE A 574 -13.75 11.25 -24.87
CA ILE A 574 -13.59 9.86 -24.47
C ILE A 574 -12.77 9.16 -25.55
N GLU A 575 -11.66 8.53 -25.14
CA GLU A 575 -10.81 7.71 -26.00
C GLU A 575 -10.84 6.27 -25.49
N PHE A 576 -11.21 5.31 -26.34
CA PHE A 576 -11.16 3.90 -26.02
C PHE A 576 -9.78 3.34 -26.34
N VAL A 577 -9.22 2.56 -25.40
CA VAL A 577 -7.91 1.93 -25.54
C VAL A 577 -7.96 0.47 -25.05
N ASP A 578 -7.02 -0.35 -25.51
CA ASP A 578 -6.92 -1.72 -25.03
C ASP A 578 -6.33 -1.81 -23.62
N GLU A 579 -5.41 -0.92 -23.27
CA GLU A 579 -4.78 -0.83 -21.95
C GLU A 579 -4.37 0.60 -21.61
N LEU A 580 -4.29 0.92 -20.32
CA LEU A 580 -3.77 2.19 -19.82
C LEU A 580 -2.26 2.10 -19.57
N PRO A 581 -1.49 3.18 -19.80
CA PRO A 581 -0.09 3.22 -19.41
C PRO A 581 0.01 3.18 -17.88
N LYS A 582 0.85 2.26 -17.37
CA LYS A 582 1.01 2.03 -15.94
C LYS A 582 2.48 2.12 -15.54
N THR A 583 2.70 2.55 -14.32
CA THR A 583 4.00 2.37 -13.67
C THR A 583 4.24 0.88 -13.45
N ILE A 584 5.49 0.53 -13.17
CA ILE A 584 5.87 -0.83 -12.79
C ILE A 584 5.08 -1.30 -11.54
N SER A 585 4.61 -0.37 -10.69
CA SER A 585 3.75 -0.66 -9.53
C SER A 585 2.26 -0.83 -9.85
N GLY A 586 1.86 -0.70 -11.13
CA GLY A 586 0.47 -0.80 -11.58
C GLY A 586 -0.34 0.50 -11.50
N LYS A 587 0.25 1.61 -11.04
CA LYS A 587 -0.43 2.92 -11.01
C LYS A 587 -0.49 3.54 -12.40
N ILE A 588 -1.62 4.15 -12.72
CA ILE A 588 -1.85 4.83 -14.02
C ILE A 588 -0.87 6.00 -14.16
N ARG A 589 -0.18 6.06 -15.31
CA ARG A 589 0.74 7.15 -15.67
C ARG A 589 0.02 8.27 -16.44
N ARG A 590 -0.70 9.11 -15.70
CA ARG A 590 -1.47 10.23 -16.32
C ARG A 590 -0.59 11.21 -17.08
N VAL A 591 0.67 11.38 -16.66
CA VAL A 591 1.67 12.20 -17.38
C VAL A 591 1.84 11.69 -18.81
N GLU A 592 2.01 10.38 -18.99
CA GLU A 592 2.19 9.78 -20.32
C GLU A 592 0.97 9.97 -21.24
N ILE A 593 -0.23 9.91 -20.65
CA ILE A 593 -1.48 10.21 -21.39
C ILE A 593 -1.48 11.69 -21.81
N ARG A 594 -1.15 12.61 -20.90
CA ARG A 594 -1.07 14.05 -21.21
C ARG A 594 -0.03 14.38 -22.27
N ASP A 595 1.15 13.77 -22.21
CA ASP A 595 2.23 13.96 -23.17
C ASP A 595 1.84 13.47 -24.57
N LYS A 596 1.13 12.33 -24.65
CA LYS A 596 0.58 11.80 -25.90
C LYS A 596 -0.45 12.77 -26.50
N ASP A 597 -1.30 13.37 -25.66
CA ASP A 597 -2.33 14.31 -26.11
C ASP A 597 -1.72 15.65 -26.58
N SER A 598 -0.65 16.10 -25.92
CA SER A 598 0.08 17.32 -26.32
C SER A 598 0.73 17.16 -27.71
N ARG A 599 1.35 15.99 -27.96
CA ARG A 599 1.98 15.69 -29.27
C ARG A 599 1.00 15.50 -30.43
N LYS A 600 -0.29 15.23 -30.15
CA LYS A 600 -1.32 15.11 -31.18
C LYS A 600 -1.81 16.48 -31.68
N LYS A 601 -1.47 17.58 -30.99
CA LYS A 601 -1.85 18.95 -31.35
C LYS A 601 -0.79 19.68 -32.21
N ASP A 602 0.46 19.19 -32.22
CA ASP A 602 1.53 19.62 -33.10
C ASP A 602 1.53 18.78 -34.40
#